data_70c3be8f267e2730d6c4bd2e86d27684
#
_entry.id   70c3be8f267e2730d6c4bd2e86d27684
#
_cell.length_a   1.000
_cell.length_b   1.000
_cell.length_c   1.000
_cell.angle_alpha   90.00
_cell.angle_beta   90.00
_cell.angle_gamma   90.00
#
_symmetry.space_group_name_H-M   'P 1'
#
loop_
_entity.id
_entity.type
_entity.pdbx_description
1 polymer ?
#
loop_
_entity_poly.entity_id
_entity_poly.type
_entity_poly.pdbx_seq_one_letter_code
_entity_poly.pdbx_strand_id
1 'polypeptide(L)'
;MTPSLIAEQEMTLLEALQLIHTGSSNRTLRHMLTQGRVTVDGIVEKRAKANISLGTKIEIHSKPIPHIGKMKGIIHEDEEIIVISKPAGLLTVATDKMESDTLHSRIQNHLQQNETGGWGFIVHRLDKETSGIIIFAKTETAKEFLQQQFSERKVKRYYTAIVEGEPEDEGTATSWLIEDS
;
A
#
# COMPACT_ATOMS: atom_id res chain seq x y z
N MET A 1 -21.84 14.23 1.84
CA MET A 1 -22.01 12.80 2.21
C MET A 1 -21.58 11.96 1.04
N THR A 2 -20.84 10.89 1.25
CA THR A 2 -20.51 9.90 0.21
C THR A 2 -21.73 9.02 -0.02
N PRO A 3 -22.31 8.97 -1.25
CA PRO A 3 -23.42 8.06 -1.54
C PRO A 3 -23.02 6.62 -1.28
N SER A 4 -23.81 5.89 -0.49
CA SER A 4 -23.49 4.51 -0.08
C SER A 4 -24.74 3.66 0.02
N LEU A 5 -24.56 2.33 -0.08
CA LEU A 5 -25.58 1.29 0.08
C LEU A 5 -24.98 0.12 0.86
N ILE A 6 -25.75 -0.46 1.76
CA ILE A 6 -25.49 -1.79 2.30
C ILE A 6 -26.40 -2.76 1.54
N ALA A 7 -25.82 -3.78 0.91
CA ALA A 7 -26.58 -4.73 0.10
C ALA A 7 -27.54 -5.54 0.98
N GLU A 8 -28.83 -5.50 0.66
CA GLU A 8 -29.87 -6.26 1.35
C GLU A 8 -30.16 -7.64 0.72
N GLN A 9 -29.53 -7.92 -0.43
CA GLN A 9 -29.59 -9.18 -1.15
C GLN A 9 -28.36 -9.35 -2.05
N GLU A 10 -28.15 -10.55 -2.57
CA GLU A 10 -27.12 -10.76 -3.58
C GLU A 10 -27.46 -10.06 -4.89
N MET A 11 -26.50 -9.33 -5.45
CA MET A 11 -26.66 -8.60 -6.70
C MET A 11 -25.29 -8.35 -7.37
N THR A 12 -25.30 -7.85 -8.59
CA THR A 12 -24.06 -7.36 -9.23
C THR A 12 -23.73 -5.93 -8.75
N LEU A 13 -22.44 -5.57 -8.79
CA LEU A 13 -22.02 -4.21 -8.43
C LEU A 13 -22.72 -3.14 -9.29
N LEU A 14 -22.98 -3.42 -10.56
CA LEU A 14 -23.69 -2.47 -11.42
C LEU A 14 -25.13 -2.22 -10.96
N GLU A 15 -25.84 -3.27 -10.52
CA GLU A 15 -27.18 -3.16 -9.97
C GLU A 15 -27.17 -2.35 -8.67
N ALA A 16 -26.22 -2.61 -7.77
CA ALA A 16 -26.04 -1.84 -6.54
C ALA A 16 -25.80 -0.33 -6.86
N LEU A 17 -24.99 -0.02 -7.85
CA LEU A 17 -24.72 1.35 -8.26
C LEU A 17 -25.97 2.05 -8.86
N GLN A 18 -26.84 1.32 -9.54
CA GLN A 18 -28.13 1.85 -10.04
C GLN A 18 -29.07 2.24 -8.89
N LEU A 19 -29.05 1.46 -7.79
CA LEU A 19 -29.81 1.79 -6.58
C LEU A 19 -29.28 3.03 -5.86
N ILE A 20 -27.94 3.18 -5.78
CA ILE A 20 -27.32 4.34 -5.13
C ILE A 20 -27.50 5.62 -5.95
N HIS A 21 -27.39 5.53 -7.28
CA HIS A 21 -27.37 6.67 -8.19
C HIS A 21 -28.50 6.54 -9.22
N THR A 22 -29.74 6.65 -8.72
CA THR A 22 -30.94 6.56 -9.56
C THR A 22 -30.94 7.64 -10.65
N GLY A 23 -31.20 7.23 -11.90
CA GLY A 23 -31.21 8.12 -13.06
C GLY A 23 -29.88 8.22 -13.81
N SER A 24 -28.80 7.65 -13.33
CA SER A 24 -27.54 7.57 -14.09
C SER A 24 -27.56 6.47 -15.13
N SER A 25 -26.99 6.76 -16.32
CA SER A 25 -26.85 5.77 -17.36
C SER A 25 -25.81 4.67 -16.98
N ASN A 26 -25.98 3.46 -17.49
CA ASN A 26 -24.99 2.38 -17.31
C ASN A 26 -23.59 2.78 -17.80
N ARG A 27 -23.50 3.65 -18.79
CA ARG A 27 -22.23 4.19 -19.29
C ARG A 27 -21.55 5.04 -18.21
N THR A 28 -22.31 5.92 -17.54
CA THR A 28 -21.82 6.78 -16.45
C THR A 28 -21.33 5.94 -15.28
N LEU A 29 -22.12 4.94 -14.84
CA LEU A 29 -21.76 4.06 -13.74
C LEU A 29 -20.50 3.24 -14.04
N ARG A 30 -20.39 2.68 -15.25
CA ARG A 30 -19.16 2.00 -15.70
C ARG A 30 -17.95 2.92 -15.77
N HIS A 31 -18.15 4.19 -16.14
CA HIS A 31 -17.07 5.17 -16.14
C HIS A 31 -16.59 5.47 -14.70
N MET A 32 -17.48 5.58 -13.72
CA MET A 32 -17.09 5.70 -12.31
C MET A 32 -16.26 4.51 -11.83
N LEU A 33 -16.63 3.28 -12.24
CA LEU A 33 -15.88 2.07 -11.95
C LEU A 33 -14.46 2.11 -12.56
N THR A 34 -14.36 2.44 -13.85
CA THR A 34 -13.06 2.52 -14.54
C THR A 34 -12.14 3.59 -13.94
N GLN A 35 -12.72 4.68 -13.47
CA GLN A 35 -12.00 5.74 -12.77
C GLN A 35 -11.57 5.34 -11.34
N GLY A 36 -12.00 4.19 -10.81
CA GLY A 36 -11.67 3.78 -9.45
C GLY A 36 -12.38 4.62 -8.37
N ARG A 37 -13.60 5.08 -8.65
CA ARG A 37 -14.41 5.88 -7.73
C ARG A 37 -15.37 5.06 -6.87
N VAL A 38 -15.37 3.74 -7.02
CA VAL A 38 -16.29 2.84 -6.31
C VAL A 38 -15.50 1.91 -5.41
N THR A 39 -15.93 1.82 -4.15
CA THR A 39 -15.41 0.84 -3.20
C THR A 39 -16.48 -0.15 -2.79
N VAL A 40 -16.03 -1.37 -2.53
CA VAL A 40 -16.79 -2.48 -1.95
C VAL A 40 -16.05 -2.87 -0.68
N ASP A 41 -16.66 -2.69 0.48
CA ASP A 41 -16.04 -2.83 1.81
C ASP A 41 -14.68 -2.09 1.90
N GLY A 42 -14.67 -0.85 1.41
CA GLY A 42 -13.49 0.02 1.40
C GLY A 42 -12.44 -0.28 0.33
N ILE A 43 -12.58 -1.36 -0.46
CA ILE A 43 -11.65 -1.75 -1.51
C ILE A 43 -12.17 -1.29 -2.88
N VAL A 44 -11.30 -0.65 -3.68
CA VAL A 44 -11.67 -0.24 -5.05
C VAL A 44 -12.02 -1.45 -5.90
N GLU A 45 -13.24 -1.49 -6.43
CA GLU A 45 -13.69 -2.50 -7.39
C GLU A 45 -14.04 -1.84 -8.73
N LYS A 46 -13.48 -2.38 -9.82
CA LYS A 46 -13.67 -1.86 -11.19
C LYS A 46 -14.57 -2.73 -12.06
N ARG A 47 -14.86 -3.95 -11.61
CA ARG A 47 -15.64 -4.93 -12.36
C ARG A 47 -17.13 -4.72 -12.13
N ALA A 48 -17.85 -4.25 -13.14
CA ALA A 48 -19.29 -4.02 -13.07
C ALA A 48 -20.12 -5.30 -12.73
N LYS A 49 -19.58 -6.47 -13.08
CA LYS A 49 -20.20 -7.80 -12.82
C LYS A 49 -19.67 -8.46 -11.54
N ALA A 50 -18.95 -7.74 -10.66
CA ALA A 50 -18.55 -8.29 -9.37
C ALA A 50 -19.80 -8.66 -8.57
N ASN A 51 -19.80 -9.87 -7.98
CA ASN A 51 -20.86 -10.31 -7.08
C ASN A 51 -20.76 -9.58 -5.75
N ILE A 52 -21.86 -9.03 -5.30
CA ILE A 52 -22.03 -8.34 -4.03
C ILE A 52 -22.91 -9.20 -3.15
N SER A 53 -22.39 -9.62 -2.01
CA SER A 53 -23.10 -10.42 -1.03
C SER A 53 -23.94 -9.56 -0.08
N LEU A 54 -24.92 -10.17 0.56
CA LEU A 54 -25.72 -9.54 1.63
C LEU A 54 -24.79 -8.90 2.68
N GLY A 55 -25.10 -7.68 3.12
CA GLY A 55 -24.35 -6.94 4.14
C GLY A 55 -23.12 -6.19 3.63
N THR A 56 -22.72 -6.37 2.38
CA THR A 56 -21.58 -5.66 1.76
C THR A 56 -21.89 -4.18 1.63
N LYS A 57 -20.93 -3.33 2.01
CA LYS A 57 -21.01 -1.86 1.89
C LYS A 57 -20.43 -1.38 0.55
N ILE A 58 -21.21 -0.66 -0.22
CA ILE A 58 -20.80 -0.04 -1.50
C ILE A 58 -20.80 1.48 -1.33
N GLU A 59 -19.74 2.17 -1.78
CA GLU A 59 -19.61 3.62 -1.72
C GLU A 59 -19.16 4.20 -3.07
N ILE A 60 -19.75 5.36 -3.45
CA ILE A 60 -19.35 6.10 -4.65
C ILE A 60 -18.66 7.40 -4.22
N HIS A 61 -17.39 7.54 -4.56
CA HIS A 61 -16.56 8.68 -4.18
C HIS A 61 -16.57 9.77 -5.27
N SER A 62 -16.46 11.04 -4.86
CA SER A 62 -16.42 12.18 -5.78
C SER A 62 -15.16 12.20 -6.66
N LYS A 63 -14.05 11.65 -6.15
CA LYS A 63 -12.76 11.53 -6.84
C LYS A 63 -12.33 10.06 -6.90
N PRO A 64 -11.46 9.67 -7.85
CA PRO A 64 -10.84 8.36 -7.85
C PRO A 64 -10.16 8.08 -6.52
N ILE A 65 -10.39 6.88 -5.98
CA ILE A 65 -9.63 6.39 -4.83
C ILE A 65 -8.36 5.74 -5.38
N PRO A 66 -7.20 6.11 -4.86
CA PRO A 66 -5.96 5.45 -5.25
C PRO A 66 -6.06 3.94 -5.02
N HIS A 67 -5.73 3.15 -6.03
CA HIS A 67 -5.65 1.70 -5.85
C HIS A 67 -4.41 1.40 -5.02
N ILE A 68 -4.64 0.95 -3.80
CA ILE A 68 -3.57 0.47 -2.91
C ILE A 68 -3.69 -1.05 -2.83
N GLY A 69 -2.62 -1.76 -3.18
CA GLY A 69 -2.56 -3.21 -3.12
C GLY A 69 -2.73 -3.72 -1.67
N LYS A 70 -3.19 -4.97 -1.52
CA LYS A 70 -3.28 -5.60 -0.20
C LYS A 70 -1.90 -5.76 0.42
N MET A 71 -1.81 -5.55 1.73
CA MET A 71 -0.61 -5.86 2.50
C MET A 71 -0.32 -7.37 2.44
N LYS A 72 0.92 -7.72 2.11
CA LYS A 72 1.44 -9.09 2.06
C LYS A 72 2.86 -9.11 2.60
N GLY A 73 3.30 -10.29 3.02
CA GLY A 73 4.69 -10.50 3.44
C GLY A 73 4.99 -9.96 4.84
N ILE A 74 3.99 -9.82 5.72
CA ILE A 74 4.23 -9.53 7.13
C ILE A 74 4.98 -10.71 7.74
N ILE A 75 6.17 -10.45 8.28
CA ILE A 75 7.02 -11.42 8.97
C ILE A 75 6.76 -11.39 10.47
N HIS A 76 6.58 -10.18 11.01
CA HIS A 76 6.32 -9.93 12.41
C HIS A 76 5.50 -8.66 12.57
N GLU A 77 4.58 -8.65 13.52
CA GLU A 77 3.83 -7.47 13.94
C GLU A 77 3.51 -7.58 15.42
N ASP A 78 3.82 -6.51 16.16
CA ASP A 78 3.45 -6.33 17.56
C ASP A 78 2.89 -4.91 17.79
N GLU A 79 2.87 -4.43 19.02
CA GLU A 79 2.36 -3.09 19.37
C GLU A 79 3.30 -1.96 18.91
N GLU A 80 4.60 -2.23 18.78
CA GLU A 80 5.65 -1.24 18.55
C GLU A 80 6.11 -1.20 17.09
N ILE A 81 6.16 -2.36 16.40
CA ILE A 81 6.77 -2.49 15.08
C ILE A 81 5.97 -3.40 14.15
N ILE A 82 6.21 -3.22 12.85
CA ILE A 82 5.81 -4.16 11.81
C ILE A 82 7.00 -4.43 10.89
N VAL A 83 7.30 -5.71 10.68
CA VAL A 83 8.41 -6.20 9.85
C VAL A 83 7.85 -6.91 8.62
N ILE A 84 8.35 -6.56 7.45
CA ILE A 84 7.79 -6.99 6.18
C ILE A 84 8.87 -7.47 5.23
N SER A 85 8.59 -8.53 4.49
CA SER A 85 9.32 -8.90 3.28
C SER A 85 8.79 -8.08 2.10
N LYS A 86 9.51 -7.02 1.72
CA LYS A 86 9.16 -6.18 0.56
C LYS A 86 9.50 -6.94 -0.72
N PRO A 87 8.58 -7.09 -1.68
CA PRO A 87 8.92 -7.61 -3.00
C PRO A 87 9.72 -6.58 -3.82
N ALA A 88 10.48 -7.04 -4.79
CA ALA A 88 11.03 -6.20 -5.84
C ALA A 88 9.91 -5.56 -6.68
N GLY A 89 10.16 -4.41 -7.26
CA GLY A 89 9.19 -3.67 -8.08
C GLY A 89 8.21 -2.79 -7.30
N LEU A 90 8.18 -2.88 -5.95
CA LEU A 90 7.34 -2.04 -5.08
C LEU A 90 8.18 -0.92 -4.46
N LEU A 91 7.72 0.33 -4.61
CA LEU A 91 8.31 1.46 -3.90
C LEU A 91 8.09 1.35 -2.39
N THR A 92 9.07 1.74 -1.59
CA THR A 92 8.90 1.86 -0.13
C THR A 92 7.97 3.02 0.22
N VAL A 93 8.22 4.18 -0.39
CA VAL A 93 7.45 5.42 -0.22
C VAL A 93 7.22 6.06 -1.58
N ALA A 94 6.22 6.92 -1.69
CA ALA A 94 5.97 7.68 -2.90
C ALA A 94 7.14 8.63 -3.23
N THR A 95 7.35 8.86 -4.52
CA THR A 95 8.25 9.88 -5.05
C THR A 95 7.45 11.16 -5.37
N ASP A 96 8.09 12.14 -5.99
CA ASP A 96 7.43 13.36 -6.47
C ASP A 96 6.31 13.08 -7.49
N LYS A 97 6.30 11.87 -8.07
CA LYS A 97 5.22 11.41 -8.97
C LYS A 97 3.95 10.98 -8.21
N MET A 98 3.99 11.01 -6.87
CA MET A 98 2.87 10.72 -5.98
C MET A 98 2.21 9.36 -6.26
N GLU A 99 3.00 8.31 -6.41
CA GLU A 99 2.50 6.95 -6.59
C GLU A 99 1.62 6.56 -5.40
N SER A 100 0.42 6.09 -5.70
CA SER A 100 -0.57 5.73 -4.67
C SER A 100 -0.30 4.37 -4.04
N ASP A 101 0.27 3.43 -4.81
CA ASP A 101 0.56 2.06 -4.34
C ASP A 101 2.04 1.92 -3.97
N THR A 102 2.35 2.11 -2.72
CA THR A 102 3.67 1.93 -2.12
C THR A 102 3.58 0.97 -0.94
N LEU A 103 4.70 0.46 -0.45
CA LEU A 103 4.69 -0.36 0.76
C LEU A 103 4.13 0.43 1.95
N HIS A 104 4.51 1.69 2.09
CA HIS A 104 4.01 2.57 3.15
C HIS A 104 2.48 2.75 3.08
N SER A 105 1.91 3.00 1.89
CA SER A 105 0.46 3.13 1.75
C SER A 105 -0.29 1.82 2.05
N ARG A 106 0.30 0.67 1.70
CA ARG A 106 -0.27 -0.65 2.05
C ARG A 106 -0.26 -0.91 3.55
N ILE A 107 0.82 -0.49 4.25
CA ILE A 107 0.92 -0.58 5.72
C ILE A 107 -0.11 0.34 6.37
N GLN A 108 -0.23 1.59 5.92
CA GLN A 108 -1.23 2.51 6.46
C GLN A 108 -2.64 1.92 6.34
N ASN A 109 -3.00 1.38 5.18
CA ASN A 109 -4.28 0.71 4.98
C ASN A 109 -4.47 -0.49 5.91
N HIS A 110 -3.42 -1.32 6.08
CA HIS A 110 -3.47 -2.47 6.97
C HIS A 110 -3.73 -2.06 8.43
N LEU A 111 -2.97 -1.07 8.92
CA LEU A 111 -3.11 -0.59 10.29
C LEU A 111 -4.44 0.13 10.55
N GLN A 112 -4.98 0.85 9.57
CA GLN A 112 -6.28 1.52 9.68
C GLN A 112 -7.47 0.57 9.65
N GLN A 113 -7.33 -0.60 9.03
CA GLN A 113 -8.37 -1.63 9.00
C GLN A 113 -8.41 -2.46 10.30
N ASN A 114 -7.33 -2.44 11.08
CA ASN A 114 -7.28 -3.05 12.40
C ASN A 114 -7.89 -2.09 13.43
N GLU A 115 -8.63 -2.60 14.41
CA GLU A 115 -9.36 -1.82 15.42
C GLU A 115 -8.50 -0.84 16.22
N THR A 116 -7.17 -0.98 16.18
CA THR A 116 -6.20 -0.14 16.89
C THR A 116 -5.90 1.19 16.21
N GLY A 117 -6.33 1.41 14.95
CA GLY A 117 -6.20 2.70 14.25
C GLY A 117 -4.78 3.26 14.17
N GLY A 118 -3.76 2.39 14.08
CA GLY A 118 -2.34 2.77 14.16
C GLY A 118 -1.81 3.52 12.94
N TRP A 119 -0.61 4.07 13.10
CA TRP A 119 0.17 4.73 12.04
C TRP A 119 1.52 4.02 11.86
N GLY A 120 1.93 3.78 10.61
CA GLY A 120 3.22 3.18 10.28
C GLY A 120 4.26 4.27 9.98
N PHE A 121 5.23 4.44 10.86
CA PHE A 121 6.32 5.40 10.71
C PHE A 121 7.48 4.80 9.93
N ILE A 122 7.99 5.58 8.97
CA ILE A 122 9.14 5.18 8.15
C ILE A 122 10.41 5.30 9.00
N VAL A 123 11.17 4.21 9.07
CA VAL A 123 12.46 4.15 9.77
C VAL A 123 13.62 4.17 8.77
N HIS A 124 13.50 3.36 7.72
CA HIS A 124 14.45 3.28 6.60
C HIS A 124 13.73 2.93 5.31
N ARG A 125 14.46 2.86 4.22
CA ARG A 125 13.90 2.47 2.91
C ARG A 125 14.76 1.44 2.21
N LEU A 126 14.12 0.67 1.33
CA LEU A 126 14.74 -0.13 0.28
C LEU A 126 14.32 0.47 -1.07
N ASP A 127 15.19 0.38 -2.05
CA ASP A 127 14.89 0.85 -3.40
C ASP A 127 13.79 0.00 -4.06
N LYS A 128 13.20 0.51 -5.12
CA LYS A 128 12.07 -0.13 -5.80
C LYS A 128 12.38 -1.58 -6.18
N GLU A 129 13.51 -1.79 -6.83
CA GLU A 129 13.89 -3.12 -7.34
C GLU A 129 14.57 -4.01 -6.28
N THR A 130 14.91 -3.45 -5.12
CA THR A 130 15.47 -4.22 -3.99
C THR A 130 14.35 -4.92 -3.24
N SER A 131 14.40 -6.24 -3.15
CA SER A 131 13.57 -7.04 -2.24
C SER A 131 14.27 -7.23 -0.88
N GLY A 132 13.52 -7.57 0.15
CA GLY A 132 14.11 -7.91 1.45
C GLY A 132 13.33 -7.38 2.64
N ILE A 133 13.94 -7.51 3.81
CA ILE A 133 13.32 -7.18 5.09
C ILE A 133 13.34 -5.67 5.31
N ILE A 134 12.19 -5.12 5.66
CA ILE A 134 12.03 -3.72 6.04
C ILE A 134 11.19 -3.63 7.32
N ILE A 135 11.55 -2.68 8.17
CA ILE A 135 10.87 -2.43 9.44
C ILE A 135 10.22 -1.05 9.42
N PHE A 136 8.99 -0.97 9.94
CA PHE A 136 8.30 0.28 10.26
C PHE A 136 7.97 0.29 11.74
N ALA A 137 8.01 1.46 12.34
CA ALA A 137 7.53 1.66 13.71
C ALA A 137 6.02 1.92 13.71
N LYS A 138 5.33 1.53 14.77
CA LYS A 138 3.90 1.79 14.99
C LYS A 138 3.67 2.88 16.03
N THR A 139 4.72 3.23 16.79
CA THR A 139 4.72 4.31 17.78
C THR A 139 5.84 5.31 17.52
N GLU A 140 5.69 6.56 17.99
CA GLU A 140 6.75 7.58 17.87
C GLU A 140 8.00 7.16 18.64
N THR A 141 7.84 6.56 19.83
CA THR A 141 8.96 6.10 20.64
C THR A 141 9.79 5.03 19.90
N ALA A 142 9.12 4.03 19.31
CA ALA A 142 9.80 3.00 18.52
C ALA A 142 10.49 3.59 17.29
N LYS A 143 9.85 4.58 16.61
CA LYS A 143 10.45 5.29 15.48
C LYS A 143 11.76 5.99 15.88
N GLU A 144 11.74 6.79 16.94
CA GLU A 144 12.92 7.52 17.41
C GLU A 144 14.05 6.56 17.78
N PHE A 145 13.73 5.52 18.54
CA PHE A 145 14.70 4.49 18.91
C PHE A 145 15.33 3.81 17.69
N LEU A 146 14.51 3.36 16.74
CA LEU A 146 15.01 2.69 15.54
C LEU A 146 15.79 3.64 14.65
N GLN A 147 15.33 4.87 14.44
CA GLN A 147 16.07 5.88 13.64
C GLN A 147 17.43 6.18 14.24
N GLN A 148 17.53 6.25 15.58
CA GLN A 148 18.81 6.39 16.27
C GLN A 148 19.73 5.18 15.99
N GLN A 149 19.24 3.95 16.06
CA GLN A 149 20.02 2.75 15.75
C GLN A 149 20.58 2.76 14.30
N PHE A 150 19.77 3.24 13.35
CA PHE A 150 20.21 3.40 11.95
C PHE A 150 21.25 4.51 11.79
N SER A 151 21.04 5.68 12.39
CA SER A 151 21.94 6.84 12.31
C SER A 151 23.30 6.55 12.94
N GLU A 152 23.32 5.83 14.05
CA GLU A 152 24.53 5.41 14.76
C GLU A 152 25.18 4.17 14.13
N ARG A 153 24.66 3.66 12.99
CA ARG A 153 25.14 2.46 12.29
C ARG A 153 25.23 1.20 13.18
N LYS A 154 24.36 1.10 14.18
CA LYS A 154 24.30 -0.07 15.06
C LYS A 154 23.54 -1.24 14.42
N VAL A 155 22.66 -0.94 13.44
CA VAL A 155 21.94 -1.98 12.69
C VAL A 155 22.87 -2.63 11.67
N LYS A 156 23.07 -3.95 11.82
CA LYS A 156 23.78 -4.74 10.83
C LYS A 156 22.85 -5.14 9.70
N ARG A 157 23.21 -4.79 8.47
CA ARG A 157 22.43 -5.08 7.25
C ARG A 157 23.26 -5.97 6.35
N TYR A 158 22.68 -7.05 5.88
CA TYR A 158 23.29 -7.98 4.94
C TYR A 158 22.48 -7.98 3.66
N TYR A 159 23.18 -7.94 2.53
CA TYR A 159 22.60 -7.95 1.19
C TYR A 159 23.25 -9.04 0.37
N THR A 160 22.44 -9.69 -0.48
CA THR A 160 22.94 -10.56 -1.54
C THR A 160 22.66 -9.90 -2.88
N ALA A 161 23.68 -9.81 -3.71
CA ALA A 161 23.57 -9.24 -5.07
C ALA A 161 24.12 -10.22 -6.08
N ILE A 162 23.53 -10.22 -7.28
CA ILE A 162 24.08 -10.90 -8.45
C ILE A 162 24.79 -9.81 -9.27
N VAL A 163 26.06 -10.06 -9.57
CA VAL A 163 26.88 -9.13 -10.36
C VAL A 163 27.37 -9.81 -11.62
N GLU A 164 27.72 -9.01 -12.64
CA GLU A 164 28.34 -9.50 -13.87
C GLU A 164 29.85 -9.69 -13.65
N GLY A 165 30.40 -10.77 -14.18
CA GLY A 165 31.82 -11.12 -14.06
C GLY A 165 32.17 -11.92 -12.81
N GLU A 166 33.43 -11.98 -12.48
CA GLU A 166 33.99 -12.68 -11.32
C GLU A 166 34.67 -11.63 -10.41
N PRO A 167 33.95 -11.09 -9.40
CA PRO A 167 34.55 -10.16 -8.45
C PRO A 167 35.56 -10.89 -7.55
N GLU A 168 36.50 -10.15 -6.96
CA GLU A 168 37.34 -10.67 -5.88
C GLU A 168 36.47 -11.06 -4.67
N ASP A 169 36.91 -12.05 -3.89
CA ASP A 169 36.18 -12.56 -2.72
C ASP A 169 35.93 -11.47 -1.67
N GLU A 170 36.88 -10.54 -1.53
CA GLU A 170 36.77 -9.39 -0.64
C GLU A 170 37.35 -8.15 -1.32
N GLY A 171 36.69 -7.01 -1.14
CA GLY A 171 37.14 -5.77 -1.72
C GLY A 171 36.41 -4.55 -1.17
N THR A 172 36.97 -3.37 -1.43
CA THR A 172 36.33 -2.08 -1.15
C THR A 172 36.30 -1.26 -2.41
N ALA A 173 35.11 -0.84 -2.82
CA ALA A 173 34.93 0.13 -3.90
C ALA A 173 34.45 1.46 -3.30
N THR A 174 35.08 2.54 -3.69
CA THR A 174 34.66 3.90 -3.33
C THR A 174 34.22 4.63 -4.58
N SER A 175 33.00 5.17 -4.58
CA SER A 175 32.47 5.97 -5.67
C SER A 175 31.76 7.21 -5.15
N TRP A 176 31.68 8.22 -6.00
CA TRP A 176 30.90 9.43 -5.73
C TRP A 176 29.64 9.38 -6.57
N LEU A 177 28.50 9.53 -5.92
CA LEU A 177 27.20 9.59 -6.60
C LEU A 177 26.83 11.06 -6.78
N ILE A 178 26.50 11.44 -8.01
CA ILE A 178 25.97 12.76 -8.35
C ILE A 178 24.55 12.56 -8.82
N GLU A 179 23.64 13.39 -8.33
CA GLU A 179 22.26 13.40 -8.81
C GLU A 179 22.24 14.07 -10.19
N ASP A 180 21.79 13.34 -11.21
CA ASP A 180 21.55 13.88 -12.55
C ASP A 180 20.30 14.77 -12.49
N SER A 181 20.47 16.04 -12.80
CA SER A 181 19.43 17.09 -12.80
C SER A 181 18.61 17.11 -14.08
#